data_66a5c057c70fb4bb89718d8fe9fec120
#
_entry.id   66a5c057c70fb4bb89718d8fe9fec120
#
_cell.length_a   1.000
_cell.length_b   1.000
_cell.length_c   1.000
_cell.angle_alpha   90.00
_cell.angle_beta   90.00
_cell.angle_gamma   90.00
#
_symmetry.space_group_name_H-M   'P 1'
#
loop_
_entity.id
_entity.type
_entity.pdbx_description
1 polymer ?
#
loop_
_entity_poly.entity_id
_entity_poly.type
_entity_poly.pdbx_seq_one_letter_code
_entity_poly.pdbx_strand_id
1 'polypeptide(L)'
;MKLTHLDENGAAHMVNIGAKPVTQREAVAQSVLTMQPETLRMILDGTAPKGDVFACARIAGIMAAKRTAELIPMCVDIAIEAVSETQVRVVSTLRCSHKTGIEMEALTAASVAALTVYDMCKAVDRGMRIDETLLLHKTGGKSGDHHAEGAAAR
;
A
#
# COMPACT_ATOMS: atom_id res chain seq x y z
N MET A 1 -14.06 -13.48 -21.83
CA MET A 1 -12.90 -12.66 -21.45
C MET A 1 -11.64 -13.42 -21.82
N LYS A 2 -10.77 -12.88 -22.69
CA LYS A 2 -9.52 -13.58 -23.09
C LYS A 2 -8.45 -13.30 -22.02
N LEU A 3 -7.96 -14.35 -21.37
CA LEU A 3 -6.91 -14.23 -20.36
C LEU A 3 -5.56 -14.03 -21.07
N THR A 4 -4.95 -12.85 -20.93
CA THR A 4 -3.74 -12.46 -21.65
C THR A 4 -2.44 -13.05 -21.09
N HIS A 5 -2.50 -13.67 -19.92
CA HIS A 5 -1.37 -14.29 -19.26
C HIS A 5 -1.33 -15.82 -19.38
N LEU A 6 -2.18 -16.38 -20.25
CA LEU A 6 -2.16 -17.79 -20.63
C LEU A 6 -1.80 -17.93 -22.11
N ASP A 7 -0.96 -18.91 -22.45
CA ASP A 7 -0.67 -19.32 -23.80
C ASP A 7 -1.81 -20.17 -24.38
N GLU A 8 -1.63 -20.65 -25.62
CA GLU A 8 -2.62 -21.48 -26.32
C GLU A 8 -2.84 -22.84 -25.64
N ASN A 9 -1.92 -23.28 -24.79
CA ASN A 9 -1.98 -24.53 -24.04
C ASN A 9 -2.50 -24.32 -22.59
N GLY A 10 -2.87 -23.09 -22.22
CA GLY A 10 -3.34 -22.75 -20.89
C GLY A 10 -2.22 -22.57 -19.84
N ALA A 11 -0.96 -22.57 -20.26
CA ALA A 11 0.16 -22.32 -19.36
C ALA A 11 0.38 -20.83 -19.16
N ALA A 12 0.79 -20.44 -17.94
CA ALA A 12 1.11 -19.05 -17.62
C ALA A 12 2.34 -18.59 -18.41
N HIS A 13 2.24 -17.41 -19.06
CA HIS A 13 3.36 -16.80 -19.76
C HIS A 13 3.43 -15.29 -19.54
N MET A 14 4.64 -14.72 -19.71
CA MET A 14 4.88 -13.29 -19.60
C MET A 14 4.35 -12.57 -20.84
N VAL A 15 3.51 -11.56 -20.64
CA VAL A 15 3.00 -10.73 -21.74
C VAL A 15 4.08 -9.78 -22.23
N ASN A 16 4.33 -9.76 -23.54
CA ASN A 16 5.22 -8.77 -24.14
C ASN A 16 4.57 -7.37 -24.11
N ILE A 17 5.15 -6.47 -23.35
CA ILE A 17 4.70 -5.07 -23.23
C ILE A 17 5.55 -4.09 -24.05
N GLY A 18 6.48 -4.60 -24.88
CA GLY A 18 7.43 -3.77 -25.65
C GLY A 18 6.74 -2.72 -26.54
N ALA A 19 5.64 -3.10 -27.18
CA ALA A 19 4.86 -2.21 -28.06
C ALA A 19 3.88 -1.28 -27.33
N LYS A 20 3.69 -1.42 -26.01
CA LYS A 20 2.79 -0.54 -25.25
C LYS A 20 3.40 0.86 -25.10
N PRO A 21 2.60 1.94 -25.21
CA PRO A 21 3.08 3.28 -24.93
C PRO A 21 3.42 3.44 -23.44
N VAL A 22 4.39 4.29 -23.16
CA VAL A 22 4.65 4.78 -21.81
C VAL A 22 3.52 5.75 -21.43
N THR A 23 2.89 5.54 -20.29
CA THR A 23 1.83 6.40 -19.78
C THR A 23 2.11 6.80 -18.33
N GLN A 24 1.58 7.96 -17.92
CA GLN A 24 1.56 8.30 -16.51
C GLN A 24 0.63 7.33 -15.77
N ARG A 25 1.10 6.88 -14.60
CA ARG A 25 0.36 5.92 -13.77
C ARG A 25 0.37 6.37 -12.33
N GLU A 26 -0.76 6.22 -11.70
CA GLU A 26 -0.92 6.41 -10.27
C GLU A 26 -1.67 5.21 -9.71
N ALA A 27 -1.26 4.75 -8.52
CA ALA A 27 -2.00 3.78 -7.73
C ALA A 27 -2.01 4.23 -6.27
N VAL A 28 -3.17 4.14 -5.65
CA VAL A 28 -3.37 4.49 -4.24
C VAL A 28 -3.99 3.29 -3.55
N ALA A 29 -3.35 2.83 -2.48
CA ALA A 29 -3.84 1.76 -1.62
C ALA A 29 -3.90 2.23 -0.17
N GLN A 30 -4.80 1.64 0.59
CA GLN A 30 -4.86 1.86 2.04
C GLN A 30 -4.73 0.56 2.81
N SER A 31 -4.35 0.68 4.08
CA SER A 31 -4.49 -0.35 5.09
C SER A 31 -4.98 0.28 6.39
N VAL A 32 -5.91 -0.37 7.06
CA VAL A 32 -6.50 0.11 8.33
C VAL A 32 -6.18 -0.89 9.43
N LEU A 33 -5.65 -0.37 10.56
CA LEU A 33 -5.39 -1.15 11.76
C LEU A 33 -6.33 -0.70 12.88
N THR A 34 -6.86 -1.66 13.62
CA THR A 34 -7.60 -1.44 14.86
C THR A 34 -6.74 -1.87 16.05
N MET A 35 -6.69 -1.06 17.08
CA MET A 35 -5.90 -1.26 18.29
C MET A 35 -6.63 -0.74 19.53
N GLN A 36 -6.07 -1.02 20.71
CA GLN A 36 -6.59 -0.45 21.94
C GLN A 36 -6.36 1.08 21.97
N PRO A 37 -7.27 1.86 22.57
CA PRO A 37 -7.13 3.32 22.66
C PRO A 37 -5.82 3.76 23.31
N GLU A 38 -5.37 3.02 24.34
CA GLU A 38 -4.10 3.27 25.02
C GLU A 38 -2.90 3.08 24.11
N THR A 39 -2.94 2.08 23.24
CA THR A 39 -1.88 1.82 22.25
C THR A 39 -1.78 2.98 21.25
N LEU A 40 -2.91 3.45 20.74
CA LEU A 40 -2.91 4.60 19.82
C LEU A 40 -2.43 5.87 20.51
N ARG A 41 -2.87 6.11 21.72
CA ARG A 41 -2.43 7.27 22.53
C ARG A 41 -0.91 7.25 22.74
N MET A 42 -0.34 6.10 23.13
CA MET A 42 1.11 5.89 23.27
C MET A 42 1.87 6.22 21.97
N ILE A 43 1.34 5.83 20.81
CA ILE A 43 1.96 6.15 19.52
C ILE A 43 1.93 7.66 19.26
N LEU A 44 0.77 8.31 19.46
CA LEU A 44 0.59 9.74 19.21
C LEU A 44 1.41 10.62 20.16
N ASP A 45 1.56 10.20 21.42
CA ASP A 45 2.35 10.87 22.44
C ASP A 45 3.88 10.63 22.26
N GLY A 46 4.27 9.77 21.32
CA GLY A 46 5.69 9.46 21.08
C GLY A 46 6.35 8.67 22.21
N THR A 47 5.60 7.98 23.05
CA THR A 47 6.09 7.23 24.20
C THR A 47 6.25 5.73 23.93
N ALA A 48 6.14 5.30 22.69
CA ALA A 48 6.31 3.90 22.32
C ALA A 48 7.72 3.40 22.63
N PRO A 49 7.87 2.20 23.27
CA PRO A 49 9.18 1.68 23.69
C PRO A 49 10.21 1.50 22.56
N LYS A 50 9.74 1.34 21.33
CA LYS A 50 10.59 1.19 20.13
C LYS A 50 10.78 2.51 19.34
N GLY A 51 10.35 3.65 19.88
CA GLY A 51 10.51 4.97 19.27
C GLY A 51 9.37 5.36 18.34
N ASP A 52 9.66 6.21 17.34
CA ASP A 52 8.65 6.79 16.45
C ASP A 52 8.08 5.72 15.48
N VAL A 53 6.89 5.23 15.86
CA VAL A 53 6.19 4.16 15.13
C VAL A 53 5.82 4.57 13.71
N PHE A 54 5.28 5.78 13.54
CA PHE A 54 4.82 6.23 12.22
C PHE A 54 5.98 6.54 11.28
N ALA A 55 7.08 7.10 11.78
CA ALA A 55 8.27 7.29 10.96
C ALA A 55 8.86 5.96 10.48
N CYS A 56 9.01 4.98 11.37
CA CYS A 56 9.50 3.65 10.99
C CYS A 56 8.58 2.96 10.00
N ALA A 57 7.26 3.00 10.22
CA ALA A 57 6.29 2.40 9.32
C ALA A 57 6.30 3.05 7.94
N ARG A 58 6.41 4.38 7.87
CA ARG A 58 6.51 5.12 6.59
C ARG A 58 7.76 4.72 5.81
N ILE A 59 8.91 4.67 6.45
CA ILE A 59 10.17 4.24 5.80
C ILE A 59 10.05 2.80 5.32
N ALA A 60 9.52 1.89 6.14
CA ALA A 60 9.35 0.48 5.77
C ALA A 60 8.42 0.31 4.55
N GLY A 61 7.32 1.06 4.49
CA GLY A 61 6.41 1.06 3.33
C GLY A 61 7.08 1.57 2.06
N ILE A 62 7.83 2.67 2.13
CA ILE A 62 8.59 3.20 1.00
C ILE A 62 9.62 2.17 0.50
N MET A 63 10.36 1.54 1.40
CA MET A 63 11.35 0.51 1.04
C MET A 63 10.68 -0.73 0.43
N ALA A 64 9.51 -1.14 0.93
CA ALA A 64 8.76 -2.26 0.40
C ALA A 64 8.29 -1.99 -1.04
N ALA A 65 7.75 -0.80 -1.32
CA ALA A 65 7.38 -0.40 -2.68
C ALA A 65 8.56 -0.49 -3.65
N LYS A 66 9.73 -0.03 -3.23
CA LYS A 66 10.94 -0.06 -4.07
C LYS A 66 11.47 -1.47 -4.35
N ARG A 67 11.18 -2.44 -3.48
CA ARG A 67 11.60 -3.84 -3.67
C ARG A 67 10.73 -4.61 -4.66
N THR A 68 9.48 -4.21 -4.87
CA THR A 68 8.60 -4.84 -5.86
C THR A 68 8.97 -4.43 -7.29
N ALA A 69 9.63 -3.29 -7.46
CA ALA A 69 10.00 -2.75 -8.76
C ALA A 69 11.37 -2.04 -8.70
N GLU A 70 12.42 -2.79 -8.37
CA GLU A 70 13.78 -2.26 -8.14
C GLU A 70 14.34 -1.42 -9.29
N LEU A 71 13.88 -1.67 -10.52
CA LEU A 71 14.38 -1.00 -11.72
C LEU A 71 13.43 0.08 -12.27
N ILE A 72 12.27 0.32 -11.64
CA ILE A 72 11.29 1.31 -12.09
C ILE A 72 11.39 2.58 -11.22
N PRO A 73 11.82 3.72 -11.77
CA PRO A 73 11.76 4.98 -11.04
C PRO A 73 10.31 5.33 -10.71
N MET A 74 10.00 5.52 -9.43
CA MET A 74 8.67 5.91 -8.97
C MET A 74 8.75 6.89 -7.81
N CYS A 75 7.76 7.76 -7.72
CA CYS A 75 7.53 8.58 -6.55
C CYS A 75 6.65 7.78 -5.57
N VAL A 76 7.05 7.69 -4.31
CA VAL A 76 6.33 6.96 -3.27
C VAL A 76 6.06 7.91 -2.11
N ASP A 77 4.79 8.08 -1.76
CA ASP A 77 4.36 8.80 -0.57
C ASP A 77 3.56 7.87 0.35
N ILE A 78 3.82 7.94 1.66
CA ILE A 78 3.14 7.16 2.68
C ILE A 78 2.60 8.11 3.75
N ALA A 79 1.28 8.28 3.76
CA ALA A 79 0.56 8.98 4.81
C ALA A 79 0.11 7.98 5.89
N ILE A 80 0.28 8.33 7.15
CA ILE A 80 -0.18 7.54 8.29
C ILE A 80 -0.87 8.48 9.26
N GLU A 81 -2.12 8.18 9.60
CA GLU A 81 -2.93 9.04 10.44
C GLU A 81 -3.87 8.23 11.36
N ALA A 82 -4.16 8.78 12.53
CA ALA A 82 -5.24 8.28 13.37
C ALA A 82 -6.57 8.77 12.79
N VAL A 83 -7.50 7.84 12.51
CA VAL A 83 -8.83 8.17 11.99
C VAL A 83 -9.93 8.05 13.05
N SER A 84 -9.62 7.44 14.18
CA SER A 84 -10.47 7.38 15.38
C SER A 84 -9.58 7.18 16.61
N GLU A 85 -10.19 6.97 17.78
CA GLU A 85 -9.46 6.64 19.02
C GLU A 85 -8.79 5.26 18.99
N THR A 86 -9.17 4.40 18.05
CA THR A 86 -8.73 3.01 17.99
C THR A 86 -8.19 2.59 16.61
N GLN A 87 -8.24 3.48 15.63
CA GLN A 87 -7.87 3.11 14.25
C GLN A 87 -6.80 4.03 13.67
N VAL A 88 -5.83 3.41 13.03
CA VAL A 88 -4.79 4.04 12.20
C VAL A 88 -5.02 3.64 10.75
N ARG A 89 -5.02 4.62 9.87
CA ARG A 89 -5.04 4.45 8.43
C ARG A 89 -3.67 4.74 7.83
N VAL A 90 -3.20 3.82 7.01
CA VAL A 90 -2.03 3.99 6.15
C VAL A 90 -2.52 4.18 4.72
N VAL A 91 -2.06 5.20 4.04
CA VAL A 91 -2.34 5.44 2.61
C VAL A 91 -1.02 5.54 1.86
N SER A 92 -0.82 4.68 0.88
CA SER A 92 0.31 4.72 -0.04
C SER A 92 -0.12 5.32 -1.37
N THR A 93 0.60 6.32 -1.85
CA THR A 93 0.38 6.95 -3.16
C THR A 93 1.65 6.82 -4.00
N LEU A 94 1.54 6.14 -5.13
CA LEU A 94 2.66 5.90 -6.01
C LEU A 94 2.41 6.46 -7.41
N ARG A 95 3.43 7.07 -8.00
CA ARG A 95 3.39 7.66 -9.35
C ARG A 95 4.63 7.29 -10.14
N CYS A 96 4.45 6.92 -11.40
CA CYS A 96 5.55 6.68 -12.34
C CYS A 96 5.11 6.90 -13.78
N SER A 97 6.09 6.94 -14.69
CA SER A 97 5.87 6.86 -16.15
C SER A 97 6.36 5.49 -16.61
N HIS A 98 5.44 4.57 -16.91
CA HIS A 98 5.81 3.20 -17.26
C HIS A 98 4.78 2.50 -18.16
N LYS A 99 5.13 1.31 -18.67
CA LYS A 99 4.29 0.46 -19.53
C LYS A 99 3.40 -0.51 -18.75
N THR A 100 3.63 -0.68 -17.44
CA THR A 100 2.85 -1.56 -16.54
C THR A 100 2.26 -0.79 -15.37
N GLY A 101 1.23 -1.34 -14.73
CA GLY A 101 0.65 -0.78 -13.51
C GLY A 101 1.58 -0.91 -12.31
N ILE A 102 1.30 -0.16 -11.26
CA ILE A 102 2.02 -0.12 -9.98
C ILE A 102 1.11 -0.40 -8.79
N GLU A 103 0.02 -1.13 -9.03
CA GLU A 103 -0.97 -1.50 -8.01
C GLU A 103 -0.34 -2.38 -6.92
N MET A 104 0.52 -3.33 -7.33
CA MET A 104 1.18 -4.25 -6.39
C MET A 104 2.17 -3.52 -5.49
N GLU A 105 2.89 -2.57 -6.03
CA GLU A 105 3.80 -1.70 -5.29
C GLU A 105 3.05 -0.89 -4.23
N ALA A 106 1.89 -0.32 -4.60
CA ALA A 106 1.05 0.45 -3.67
C ALA A 106 0.47 -0.44 -2.55
N LEU A 107 -0.11 -1.58 -2.90
CA LEU A 107 -0.65 -2.53 -1.92
C LEU A 107 0.44 -3.06 -0.98
N THR A 108 1.61 -3.40 -1.51
CA THR A 108 2.76 -3.87 -0.73
C THR A 108 3.24 -2.79 0.24
N ALA A 109 3.35 -1.54 -0.23
CA ALA A 109 3.75 -0.41 0.60
C ALA A 109 2.81 -0.19 1.80
N ALA A 110 1.49 -0.15 1.55
CA ALA A 110 0.48 0.01 2.60
C ALA A 110 0.52 -1.16 3.60
N SER A 111 0.61 -2.40 3.09
CA SER A 111 0.66 -3.60 3.92
C SER A 111 1.89 -3.65 4.82
N VAL A 112 3.08 -3.37 4.28
CA VAL A 112 4.33 -3.42 5.07
C VAL A 112 4.39 -2.28 6.07
N ALA A 113 3.88 -1.09 5.75
CA ALA A 113 3.76 -0.02 6.72
C ALA A 113 2.83 -0.42 7.89
N ALA A 114 1.67 -1.02 7.61
CA ALA A 114 0.76 -1.54 8.63
C ALA A 114 1.41 -2.64 9.49
N LEU A 115 2.08 -3.61 8.87
CA LEU A 115 2.83 -4.66 9.58
C LEU A 115 3.91 -4.08 10.49
N THR A 116 4.55 -2.98 10.08
CA THR A 116 5.56 -2.30 10.89
C THR A 116 4.94 -1.64 12.13
N VAL A 117 3.78 -0.99 12.00
CA VAL A 117 3.03 -0.48 13.16
C VAL A 117 2.73 -1.62 14.12
N TYR A 118 2.24 -2.75 13.62
CA TYR A 118 1.97 -3.93 14.45
C TYR A 118 3.24 -4.42 15.16
N ASP A 119 4.35 -4.61 14.45
CA ASP A 119 5.61 -5.10 15.03
C ASP A 119 6.12 -4.17 16.14
N MET A 120 6.05 -2.88 15.92
CA MET A 120 6.55 -1.91 16.90
C MET A 120 5.70 -1.85 18.18
N CYS A 121 4.41 -2.14 18.09
CA CYS A 121 3.46 -2.01 19.20
C CYS A 121 3.04 -3.35 19.83
N LYS A 122 3.34 -4.50 19.24
CA LYS A 122 2.89 -5.83 19.69
C LYS A 122 3.33 -6.21 21.11
N ALA A 123 4.36 -5.58 21.65
CA ALA A 123 4.78 -5.79 23.04
C ALA A 123 3.76 -5.23 24.05
N VAL A 124 3.02 -4.20 23.63
CA VAL A 124 1.99 -3.52 24.44
C VAL A 124 0.59 -4.04 24.12
N ASP A 125 0.29 -4.22 22.83
CA ASP A 125 -1.02 -4.65 22.35
C ASP A 125 -0.87 -5.74 21.29
N ARG A 126 -1.08 -7.00 21.69
CA ARG A 126 -1.08 -8.15 20.76
C ARG A 126 -2.41 -8.34 20.04
N GLY A 127 -3.45 -7.67 20.50
CA GLY A 127 -4.80 -7.76 19.94
C GLY A 127 -5.04 -6.86 18.73
N MET A 128 -4.05 -6.08 18.30
CA MET A 128 -4.16 -5.26 17.08
C MET A 128 -4.51 -6.11 15.86
N ARG A 129 -5.32 -5.55 14.98
CA ARG A 129 -5.72 -6.19 13.72
C ARG A 129 -5.44 -5.28 12.55
N ILE A 130 -5.00 -5.86 11.45
CA ILE A 130 -5.04 -5.22 10.14
C ILE A 130 -6.37 -5.65 9.53
N ASP A 131 -7.35 -4.75 9.53
CA ASP A 131 -8.74 -5.08 9.18
C ASP A 131 -8.94 -5.18 7.68
N GLU A 132 -8.30 -4.30 6.92
CA GLU A 132 -8.38 -4.31 5.46
C GLU A 132 -7.12 -3.75 4.81
N THR A 133 -6.83 -4.25 3.62
CA THR A 133 -5.89 -3.63 2.68
C THR A 133 -6.51 -3.69 1.30
N LEU A 134 -6.69 -2.53 0.66
CA LEU A 134 -7.34 -2.45 -0.66
C LEU A 134 -6.74 -1.35 -1.53
N LEU A 135 -6.92 -1.52 -2.84
CA LEU A 135 -6.61 -0.52 -3.84
C LEU A 135 -7.75 0.52 -3.86
N LEU A 136 -7.46 1.77 -3.49
CA LEU A 136 -8.46 2.84 -3.51
C LEU A 136 -8.73 3.33 -4.93
N HIS A 137 -7.68 3.66 -5.66
CA HIS A 137 -7.80 3.97 -7.08
C HIS A 137 -6.50 3.69 -7.84
N LYS A 138 -6.64 3.60 -9.15
CA LYS A 138 -5.50 3.64 -10.07
C LYS A 138 -5.89 4.38 -11.33
N THR A 139 -4.93 5.03 -11.96
CA THR A 139 -5.12 5.72 -13.24
C THR A 139 -4.06 5.30 -14.26
N GLY A 140 -4.42 5.48 -15.52
CA GLY A 140 -3.55 5.17 -16.66
C GLY A 140 -3.55 3.70 -17.07
N GLY A 141 -3.05 3.47 -18.28
CA GLY A 141 -2.94 2.15 -18.90
C GLY A 141 -4.18 1.71 -19.67
N LYS A 142 -4.08 0.55 -20.32
CA LYS A 142 -5.11 0.02 -21.23
C LYS A 142 -6.43 -0.33 -20.55
N SER A 143 -6.40 -0.72 -19.28
CA SER A 143 -7.59 -1.12 -18.52
C SER A 143 -8.40 0.07 -17.97
N GLY A 144 -7.97 1.31 -18.25
CA GLY A 144 -8.66 2.50 -17.75
C GLY A 144 -8.47 2.74 -16.25
N ASP A 145 -9.23 3.68 -15.74
CA ASP A 145 -9.20 4.07 -14.35
C ASP A 145 -10.06 3.14 -13.50
N HIS A 146 -9.66 2.95 -12.25
CA HIS A 146 -10.41 2.19 -11.24
C HIS A 146 -10.54 3.03 -9.98
N HIS A 147 -11.71 3.00 -9.39
CA HIS A 147 -12.00 3.57 -8.08
C HIS A 147 -12.76 2.54 -7.25
N ALA A 148 -12.32 2.32 -6.02
CA ALA A 148 -13.01 1.41 -5.11
C ALA A 148 -14.38 2.00 -4.73
N GLU A 149 -15.43 1.20 -4.79
CA GLU A 149 -16.76 1.58 -4.34
C GLU A 149 -16.74 1.81 -2.82
N GLY A 150 -17.24 2.97 -2.37
CA GLY A 150 -17.29 3.33 -0.94
C GLY A 150 -15.98 3.85 -0.33
N ALA A 151 -14.93 4.05 -1.12
CA ALA A 151 -13.68 4.66 -0.68
C ALA A 151 -13.75 6.21 -0.55
N ALA A 152 -14.94 6.78 -0.61
CA ALA A 152 -15.14 8.19 -0.32
C ALA A 152 -14.93 8.41 1.18
N ALA A 153 -13.85 9.11 1.53
CA ALA A 153 -13.59 9.81 2.79
C ALA A 153 -14.37 9.25 4.02
N ARG A 154 -13.94 8.12 4.57
CA ARG A 154 -14.24 7.80 5.96
C ARG A 154 -13.07 8.18 6.83
#